data_687910b2021473ee704157c493aae9b5
#
_entry.id   687910b2021473ee704157c493aae9b5
#
_cell.length_a   1.000
_cell.length_b   1.000
_cell.length_c   1.000
_cell.angle_alpha   90.00
_cell.angle_beta   90.00
_cell.angle_gamma   90.00
#
_symmetry.space_group_name_H-M   'P 1'
#
loop_
_entity.id
_entity.type
_entity.pdbx_description
1 polymer ?
#
loop_
_entity_poly.entity_id
_entity_poly.type
_entity_poly.pdbx_seq_one_letter_code
_entity_poly.pdbx_strand_id
1 'polypeptide(L)'
;MTKHSKSREPAPGEGRRDRGGARVFAMRSRMRQKAIQFACLAAWLILLGPLTLSGRQVPITIVHTTDLHGHILPTRDYDGREDVGGFLRCATVIEQLREEAPDLLLVDCGDLYQGTLVGYLTRGRIMTDALAWMDYDAWVLGNHEFDWGMDELAALVDEAAIPVLGANIGVRPGATNPLPKVKPFVIREVDGVRVALVGLTTDAIPTWSRPHLLGDVVISDSVETLRTIVPRVRALEPDVMVLLLHQGYRPFGDSPANQVNRIARQFPEFDLIVGGHSHQPIERVQVNGILYTQAGYHGIWLGKARLVYDTVARRVVDRDARLIPIDDTIEFHEGLHEALRENLDRAAQADAVEIGAVNQPVEPRSRVAGQSGVQTLICRALADAAQAEVVLHGALSGEGLEPGAVKERDLWRIVPYENTIGVLQITASELREILEENSELLSGSQFMGVYGIRYDLHAYEEVGRRVRNLRMADGTPIHPRKRLRVAMNSYVLASGGGRFPAVRRIADDPLARLEMTGIDTRGAVRNYIRRHSPVAIEVEDAVRLIRSPE
;
A
#
# COMPACT_ATOMS: atom_id res chain seq x y z
N MET A 1 62.31 -45.18 -16.48
CA MET A 1 61.60 -46.45 -16.17
C MET A 1 60.61 -46.17 -15.08
N THR A 2 59.38 -46.67 -15.25
CA THR A 2 58.21 -46.78 -14.37
C THR A 2 57.43 -45.53 -14.02
N LYS A 3 56.24 -45.49 -14.62
CA LYS A 3 55.10 -44.65 -14.40
C LYS A 3 54.46 -44.93 -13.03
N HIS A 4 54.04 -43.88 -12.32
CA HIS A 4 52.99 -44.00 -11.32
C HIS A 4 51.86 -42.98 -11.62
N SER A 5 50.71 -43.55 -11.93
CA SER A 5 49.42 -42.90 -12.07
C SER A 5 48.92 -42.44 -10.69
N LYS A 6 48.51 -41.17 -10.57
CA LYS A 6 47.70 -40.69 -9.43
C LYS A 6 46.26 -40.52 -9.90
N SER A 7 45.39 -41.31 -9.36
CA SER A 7 43.93 -41.20 -9.36
C SER A 7 43.48 -39.89 -8.74
N ARG A 8 42.65 -39.14 -9.48
CA ARG A 8 41.92 -37.97 -8.97
C ARG A 8 40.58 -38.43 -8.40
N GLU A 9 40.36 -38.13 -7.14
CA GLU A 9 39.03 -38.18 -6.52
C GLU A 9 38.12 -37.09 -7.09
N PRO A 10 36.81 -37.30 -7.24
CA PRO A 10 35.88 -36.31 -7.70
C PRO A 10 35.42 -35.38 -6.56
N ALA A 11 35.36 -34.09 -6.82
CA ALA A 11 34.83 -33.07 -5.95
C ALA A 11 33.30 -33.25 -5.71
N PRO A 12 32.75 -32.78 -4.58
CA PRO A 12 31.34 -32.95 -4.25
C PRO A 12 30.44 -32.02 -5.06
N GLY A 13 29.28 -32.58 -5.43
CA GLY A 13 28.32 -32.06 -6.34
C GLY A 13 27.70 -30.72 -5.98
N GLU A 14 27.57 -29.90 -6.97
CA GLU A 14 26.75 -28.68 -6.97
C GLU A 14 25.26 -29.04 -6.84
N GLY A 15 24.60 -28.37 -5.90
CA GLY A 15 23.18 -28.51 -5.65
C GLY A 15 22.36 -28.12 -6.89
N ARG A 16 21.51 -29.02 -7.33
CA ARG A 16 20.50 -28.79 -8.36
C ARG A 16 19.55 -27.70 -7.89
N ARG A 17 19.67 -26.50 -8.45
CA ARG A 17 18.61 -25.50 -8.42
C ARG A 17 17.43 -26.02 -9.24
N ASP A 18 16.30 -26.08 -8.61
CA ASP A 18 15.04 -26.52 -9.20
C ASP A 18 14.64 -25.57 -10.35
N ARG A 19 14.62 -26.12 -11.57
CA ARG A 19 14.26 -25.43 -12.82
C ARG A 19 12.81 -25.72 -13.24
N GLY A 20 11.97 -26.21 -12.30
CA GLY A 20 10.60 -26.63 -12.61
C GLY A 20 9.68 -25.46 -13.00
N GLY A 21 9.70 -24.36 -12.25
CA GLY A 21 8.80 -23.22 -12.46
C GLY A 21 9.00 -22.51 -13.80
N ALA A 22 10.25 -22.29 -14.21
CA ALA A 22 10.56 -21.59 -15.46
C ALA A 22 10.14 -22.34 -16.74
N ARG A 23 10.00 -23.67 -16.68
CA ARG A 23 9.59 -24.49 -17.85
C ARG A 23 8.10 -24.41 -18.13
N VAL A 24 7.25 -24.33 -17.12
CA VAL A 24 5.79 -24.21 -17.30
C VAL A 24 5.43 -22.83 -17.85
N PHE A 25 6.08 -21.78 -17.38
CA PHE A 25 5.90 -20.40 -17.85
C PHE A 25 6.33 -20.24 -19.34
N ALA A 26 7.49 -20.77 -19.69
CA ALA A 26 8.01 -20.74 -21.06
C ALA A 26 7.17 -21.57 -22.04
N MET A 27 6.48 -22.59 -21.59
CA MET A 27 5.67 -23.46 -22.45
C MET A 27 4.32 -22.81 -22.81
N ARG A 28 3.66 -22.10 -21.88
CA ARG A 28 2.44 -21.33 -22.17
C ARG A 28 2.70 -20.11 -23.06
N SER A 29 3.78 -19.37 -22.83
CA SER A 29 4.23 -18.26 -23.71
C SER A 29 4.49 -18.73 -25.16
N ARG A 30 5.15 -19.89 -25.33
CA ARG A 30 5.41 -20.45 -26.66
C ARG A 30 4.16 -21.01 -27.36
N MET A 31 3.17 -21.47 -26.63
CA MET A 31 1.90 -21.92 -27.23
C MET A 31 1.05 -20.73 -27.72
N ARG A 32 1.01 -19.62 -26.96
CA ARG A 32 0.36 -18.38 -27.41
C ARG A 32 1.06 -17.77 -28.63
N GLN A 33 2.39 -17.70 -28.65
CA GLN A 33 3.12 -17.23 -29.83
C GLN A 33 2.89 -18.08 -31.09
N LYS A 34 2.77 -19.40 -30.95
CA LYS A 34 2.47 -20.28 -32.09
C LYS A 34 1.02 -20.15 -32.56
N ALA A 35 0.05 -19.95 -31.68
CA ALA A 35 -1.35 -19.69 -32.05
C ALA A 35 -1.49 -18.37 -32.83
N ILE A 36 -0.76 -17.32 -32.42
CA ILE A 36 -0.73 -16.02 -33.12
C ILE A 36 -0.05 -16.13 -34.47
N GLN A 37 1.03 -16.91 -34.60
CA GLN A 37 1.72 -17.12 -35.89
C GLN A 37 0.90 -17.93 -36.89
N PHE A 38 0.07 -18.87 -36.47
CA PHE A 38 -0.84 -19.62 -37.35
C PHE A 38 -2.05 -18.80 -37.81
N ALA A 39 -2.56 -17.87 -37.02
CA ALA A 39 -3.63 -16.96 -37.41
C ALA A 39 -3.17 -15.93 -38.48
N CYS A 40 -1.91 -15.50 -38.45
CA CYS A 40 -1.38 -14.54 -39.40
C CYS A 40 -1.10 -15.12 -40.81
N LEU A 41 -0.93 -16.44 -40.96
CA LEU A 41 -0.68 -17.05 -42.28
C LEU A 41 -1.94 -17.34 -43.09
N ALA A 42 -3.12 -17.35 -42.49
CA ALA A 42 -4.40 -17.62 -43.17
C ALA A 42 -5.10 -16.36 -43.72
N ALA A 43 -4.64 -15.16 -43.37
CA ALA A 43 -5.29 -13.88 -43.70
C ALA A 43 -4.76 -13.18 -44.97
N TRP A 44 -3.85 -13.78 -45.75
CA TRP A 44 -3.19 -13.12 -46.89
C TRP A 44 -3.83 -13.36 -48.24
N LEU A 45 -5.06 -13.85 -48.30
CA LEU A 45 -5.77 -14.07 -49.59
C LEU A 45 -7.27 -13.79 -49.49
N ILE A 46 -7.69 -12.53 -49.29
CA ILE A 46 -9.04 -12.08 -49.70
C ILE A 46 -9.03 -10.59 -50.06
N LEU A 47 -9.13 -10.35 -51.36
CA LEU A 47 -9.77 -9.24 -52.06
C LEU A 47 -9.64 -7.80 -51.56
N LEU A 48 -8.96 -6.99 -52.33
CA LEU A 48 -9.16 -5.55 -52.52
C LEU A 48 -10.60 -5.25 -53.02
N GLY A 49 -11.57 -5.25 -52.12
CA GLY A 49 -12.84 -4.57 -52.33
C GLY A 49 -12.73 -3.14 -51.79
N PRO A 50 -13.54 -2.15 -52.22
CA PRO A 50 -13.52 -0.82 -51.64
C PRO A 50 -13.84 -0.95 -50.18
N LEU A 51 -12.87 -0.63 -49.30
CA LEU A 51 -13.10 -0.44 -47.86
C LEU A 51 -14.07 0.73 -47.71
N THR A 52 -15.38 0.45 -47.67
CA THR A 52 -16.31 1.39 -47.09
C THR A 52 -15.89 1.54 -45.64
N LEU A 53 -15.40 2.71 -45.26
CA LEU A 53 -15.23 3.09 -43.84
C LEU A 53 -16.62 3.14 -43.21
N SER A 54 -17.16 1.97 -42.89
CA SER A 54 -18.28 1.86 -41.96
C SER A 54 -17.71 2.15 -40.58
N GLY A 55 -18.18 3.21 -39.96
CA GLY A 55 -17.77 3.54 -38.59
C GLY A 55 -17.98 2.33 -37.69
N ARG A 56 -16.88 1.83 -37.13
CA ARG A 56 -16.90 0.74 -36.16
C ARG A 56 -16.85 1.35 -34.76
N GLN A 57 -17.78 0.98 -33.93
CA GLN A 57 -17.69 1.25 -32.50
C GLN A 57 -16.94 0.10 -31.84
N VAL A 58 -15.81 0.40 -31.22
CA VAL A 58 -14.94 -0.56 -30.54
C VAL A 58 -15.16 -0.43 -29.03
N PRO A 59 -15.69 -1.46 -28.37
CA PRO A 59 -15.77 -1.48 -26.91
C PRO A 59 -14.39 -1.79 -26.33
N ILE A 60 -13.94 -0.98 -25.38
CA ILE A 60 -12.71 -1.17 -24.63
C ILE A 60 -13.12 -1.44 -23.18
N THR A 61 -12.84 -2.66 -22.72
CA THR A 61 -13.10 -3.06 -21.33
C THR A 61 -11.81 -2.95 -20.52
N ILE A 62 -11.88 -2.23 -19.39
CA ILE A 62 -10.78 -2.09 -18.45
C ILE A 62 -11.22 -2.65 -17.11
N VAL A 63 -10.58 -3.71 -16.65
CA VAL A 63 -10.79 -4.32 -15.35
C VAL A 63 -9.67 -3.85 -14.44
N HIS A 64 -10.01 -3.46 -13.20
CA HIS A 64 -9.01 -2.90 -12.32
C HIS A 64 -9.14 -3.34 -10.88
N THR A 65 -7.99 -3.47 -10.23
CA THR A 65 -7.80 -3.62 -8.78
C THR A 65 -7.03 -2.41 -8.24
N THR A 66 -7.08 -2.22 -6.94
CA THR A 66 -6.29 -1.25 -6.19
C THR A 66 -6.24 -1.63 -4.71
N ASP A 67 -5.24 -1.17 -4.00
CA ASP A 67 -5.15 -1.31 -2.53
C ASP A 67 -5.38 -2.77 -2.08
N LEU A 68 -4.79 -3.73 -2.80
CA LEU A 68 -4.90 -5.16 -2.49
C LEU A 68 -4.21 -5.53 -1.18
N HIS A 69 -3.17 -4.78 -0.80
CA HIS A 69 -2.50 -4.92 0.48
C HIS A 69 -2.13 -6.37 0.85
N GLY A 70 -1.70 -7.17 -0.13
CA GLY A 70 -1.30 -8.56 0.08
C GLY A 70 -2.44 -9.54 0.32
N HIS A 71 -3.71 -9.13 0.16
CA HIS A 71 -4.87 -10.00 0.38
C HIS A 71 -5.09 -10.96 -0.80
N ILE A 72 -4.33 -12.04 -0.82
CA ILE A 72 -4.56 -13.18 -1.73
C ILE A 72 -5.80 -13.94 -1.28
N LEU A 73 -5.95 -14.19 0.02
CA LEU A 73 -7.10 -14.85 0.64
C LEU A 73 -8.14 -13.80 1.09
N PRO A 74 -9.40 -14.23 1.30
CA PRO A 74 -10.44 -13.38 1.84
C PRO A 74 -10.09 -12.77 3.19
N THR A 75 -10.75 -11.68 3.51
CA THR A 75 -10.52 -10.90 4.73
C THR A 75 -11.84 -10.52 5.40
N ARG A 76 -11.72 -9.78 6.49
CA ARG A 76 -12.82 -9.07 7.14
C ARG A 76 -12.86 -7.63 6.64
N ASP A 77 -14.03 -7.15 6.28
CA ASP A 77 -14.26 -5.75 5.92
C ASP A 77 -14.26 -4.82 7.16
N TYR A 78 -14.01 -3.54 6.94
CA TYR A 78 -14.08 -2.53 8.01
C TYR A 78 -15.47 -2.35 8.63
N ASP A 79 -16.53 -2.75 7.93
CA ASP A 79 -17.91 -2.79 8.45
C ASP A 79 -18.23 -4.05 9.25
N GLY A 80 -17.30 -5.00 9.32
CA GLY A 80 -17.39 -6.24 10.08
C GLY A 80 -17.87 -7.46 9.30
N ARG A 81 -18.14 -7.35 7.98
CA ARG A 81 -18.42 -8.52 7.14
C ARG A 81 -17.19 -9.41 7.07
N GLU A 82 -17.38 -10.69 7.29
CA GLU A 82 -16.33 -11.72 7.24
C GLU A 82 -16.29 -12.36 5.84
N ASP A 83 -15.17 -13.01 5.52
CA ASP A 83 -14.99 -13.84 4.31
C ASP A 83 -15.30 -13.11 3.00
N VAL A 84 -14.85 -11.88 2.87
CA VAL A 84 -15.04 -11.04 1.68
C VAL A 84 -13.72 -10.74 0.98
N GLY A 85 -13.77 -10.48 -0.33
CA GLY A 85 -12.60 -10.11 -1.12
C GLY A 85 -11.62 -11.25 -1.35
N GLY A 86 -10.35 -10.88 -1.46
CA GLY A 86 -9.24 -11.78 -1.77
C GLY A 86 -8.98 -11.94 -3.26
N PHE A 87 -7.70 -11.89 -3.63
CA PHE A 87 -7.32 -11.90 -5.04
C PHE A 87 -7.62 -13.22 -5.75
N LEU A 88 -7.66 -14.37 -5.03
CA LEU A 88 -8.05 -15.66 -5.62
C LEU A 88 -9.48 -15.65 -6.15
N ARG A 89 -10.41 -14.96 -5.48
CA ARG A 89 -11.79 -14.78 -5.97
C ARG A 89 -11.86 -13.74 -7.09
N CYS A 90 -11.10 -12.65 -6.98
CA CYS A 90 -10.96 -11.69 -8.09
C CYS A 90 -10.51 -12.38 -9.37
N ALA A 91 -9.54 -13.28 -9.29
CA ALA A 91 -9.00 -14.02 -10.43
C ALA A 91 -10.06 -14.87 -11.14
N THR A 92 -10.97 -15.50 -10.40
CA THR A 92 -12.11 -16.24 -10.96
C THR A 92 -13.01 -15.33 -11.79
N VAL A 93 -13.37 -14.15 -11.24
CA VAL A 93 -14.21 -13.19 -11.95
C VAL A 93 -13.49 -12.58 -13.15
N ILE A 94 -12.19 -12.29 -13.02
CA ILE A 94 -11.38 -11.78 -14.15
C ILE A 94 -11.37 -12.79 -15.30
N GLU A 95 -11.25 -14.09 -15.02
CA GLU A 95 -11.27 -15.12 -16.08
C GLU A 95 -12.63 -15.19 -16.78
N GLN A 96 -13.73 -15.10 -16.03
CA GLN A 96 -15.09 -15.00 -16.60
C GLN A 96 -15.24 -13.74 -17.48
N LEU A 97 -14.71 -12.60 -17.05
CA LEU A 97 -14.74 -11.36 -17.83
C LEU A 97 -13.90 -11.44 -19.11
N ARG A 98 -12.82 -12.24 -19.11
CA ARG A 98 -12.03 -12.53 -20.33
C ARG A 98 -12.75 -13.39 -21.32
N GLU A 99 -13.62 -14.29 -20.88
CA GLU A 99 -14.51 -15.02 -21.79
C GLU A 99 -15.47 -14.08 -22.52
N GLU A 100 -15.98 -13.04 -21.82
CA GLU A 100 -16.86 -12.01 -22.40
C GLU A 100 -16.11 -11.01 -23.29
N ALA A 101 -14.88 -10.64 -22.92
CA ALA A 101 -14.05 -9.64 -23.57
C ALA A 101 -12.58 -10.11 -23.59
N PRO A 102 -12.17 -10.90 -24.59
CA PRO A 102 -10.83 -11.51 -24.61
C PRO A 102 -9.66 -10.50 -24.60
N ASP A 103 -9.88 -9.31 -25.16
CA ASP A 103 -8.91 -8.23 -25.27
C ASP A 103 -9.05 -7.18 -24.16
N LEU A 104 -9.71 -7.53 -23.02
CA LEU A 104 -9.82 -6.62 -21.87
C LEU A 104 -8.42 -6.24 -21.37
N LEU A 105 -8.30 -4.99 -20.94
CA LEU A 105 -7.10 -4.50 -20.25
C LEU A 105 -7.28 -4.71 -18.75
N LEU A 106 -6.25 -5.25 -18.10
CA LEU A 106 -6.25 -5.54 -16.67
C LEU A 106 -5.16 -4.73 -15.98
N VAL A 107 -5.54 -3.87 -15.03
CA VAL A 107 -4.62 -2.92 -14.39
C VAL A 107 -4.77 -2.90 -12.88
N ASP A 108 -3.67 -2.57 -12.18
CA ASP A 108 -3.65 -2.33 -10.74
C ASP A 108 -3.18 -0.91 -10.43
N CYS A 109 -3.84 -0.24 -9.48
CA CYS A 109 -3.58 1.14 -9.12
C CYS A 109 -2.81 1.31 -7.79
N GLY A 110 -2.01 0.31 -7.39
CA GLY A 110 -1.02 0.44 -6.32
C GLY A 110 -1.49 0.02 -4.93
N ASP A 111 -0.57 0.12 -3.97
CA ASP A 111 -0.68 -0.45 -2.63
C ASP A 111 -0.96 -1.96 -2.71
N LEU A 112 -0.09 -2.64 -3.44
CA LEU A 112 -0.29 -4.02 -3.88
C LEU A 112 -0.02 -5.04 -2.77
N TYR A 113 1.10 -4.95 -2.05
CA TYR A 113 1.65 -6.09 -1.32
C TYR A 113 1.81 -5.92 0.20
N GLN A 114 1.86 -4.69 0.73
CA GLN A 114 2.01 -4.44 2.17
C GLN A 114 0.67 -4.63 2.87
N GLY A 115 0.59 -5.39 3.97
CA GLY A 115 -0.60 -5.52 4.80
C GLY A 115 -0.88 -6.93 5.34
N THR A 116 -0.30 -7.99 4.77
CA THR A 116 -0.49 -9.38 5.23
C THR A 116 0.82 -10.07 5.55
N LEU A 117 0.75 -11.13 6.38
CA LEU A 117 1.93 -11.95 6.69
C LEU A 117 2.50 -12.60 5.42
N VAL A 118 1.67 -13.09 4.51
CA VAL A 118 2.17 -13.71 3.27
C VAL A 118 2.87 -12.70 2.38
N GLY A 119 2.34 -11.47 2.26
CA GLY A 119 3.00 -10.37 1.56
C GLY A 119 4.38 -10.07 2.16
N TYR A 120 4.45 -9.99 3.48
CA TYR A 120 5.71 -9.76 4.22
C TYR A 120 6.72 -10.90 4.05
N LEU A 121 6.32 -12.16 4.22
CA LEU A 121 7.19 -13.34 4.11
C LEU A 121 7.76 -13.53 2.70
N THR A 122 7.03 -13.11 1.69
CA THR A 122 7.45 -13.20 0.28
C THR A 122 8.07 -11.92 -0.25
N ARG A 123 8.18 -10.87 0.61
CA ARG A 123 8.64 -9.54 0.17
C ARG A 123 7.88 -9.03 -1.05
N GLY A 124 6.55 -9.18 -1.03
CA GLY A 124 5.65 -8.74 -2.11
C GLY A 124 5.57 -9.67 -3.33
N ARG A 125 6.49 -10.63 -3.47
CA ARG A 125 6.57 -11.48 -4.68
C ARG A 125 5.30 -12.25 -4.96
N ILE A 126 4.61 -12.74 -3.94
CA ILE A 126 3.34 -13.45 -4.13
C ILE A 126 2.31 -12.63 -4.91
N MET A 127 2.28 -11.32 -4.70
CA MET A 127 1.35 -10.43 -5.38
C MET A 127 1.79 -10.14 -6.82
N THR A 128 3.07 -9.84 -7.04
CA THR A 128 3.58 -9.62 -8.39
C THR A 128 3.53 -10.89 -9.24
N ASP A 129 3.74 -12.07 -8.64
CA ASP A 129 3.55 -13.36 -9.31
C ASP A 129 2.08 -13.60 -9.67
N ALA A 130 1.16 -13.24 -8.77
CA ALA A 130 -0.28 -13.33 -9.02
C ALA A 130 -0.73 -12.39 -10.14
N LEU A 131 -0.27 -11.13 -10.16
CA LEU A 131 -0.56 -10.20 -11.25
C LEU A 131 0.04 -10.72 -12.59
N ALA A 132 1.26 -11.24 -12.56
CA ALA A 132 1.91 -11.81 -13.73
C ALA A 132 1.18 -13.06 -14.24
N TRP A 133 0.70 -13.93 -13.33
CA TRP A 133 -0.09 -15.11 -13.67
C TRP A 133 -1.40 -14.74 -14.35
N MET A 134 -2.02 -13.63 -13.91
CA MET A 134 -3.24 -13.09 -14.47
C MET A 134 -2.99 -12.20 -15.70
N ASP A 135 -1.78 -12.04 -16.20
CA ASP A 135 -1.41 -11.21 -17.36
C ASP A 135 -1.90 -9.74 -17.20
N TYR A 136 -1.55 -9.09 -16.11
CA TYR A 136 -1.85 -7.66 -15.93
C TYR A 136 -1.09 -6.80 -16.96
N ASP A 137 -1.77 -5.80 -17.51
CA ASP A 137 -1.22 -4.86 -18.50
C ASP A 137 -0.39 -3.75 -17.90
N ALA A 138 -0.69 -3.38 -16.65
CA ALA A 138 0.06 -2.39 -15.90
C ALA A 138 -0.20 -2.51 -14.40
N TRP A 139 0.83 -2.16 -13.60
CA TRP A 139 0.78 -1.94 -12.17
C TRP A 139 1.36 -0.56 -11.86
N VAL A 140 0.60 0.31 -11.18
CA VAL A 140 1.06 1.62 -10.70
C VAL A 140 1.61 1.46 -9.29
N LEU A 141 2.74 2.10 -8.97
CA LEU A 141 3.25 2.11 -7.59
C LEU A 141 2.39 3.03 -6.72
N GLY A 142 1.93 2.51 -5.58
CA GLY A 142 1.29 3.28 -4.52
C GLY A 142 2.29 3.81 -3.50
N ASN A 143 1.82 4.22 -2.30
CA ASN A 143 2.70 4.71 -1.26
C ASN A 143 3.30 3.58 -0.41
N HIS A 144 2.59 2.49 -0.22
CA HIS A 144 3.07 1.35 0.56
C HIS A 144 4.13 0.52 -0.15
N GLU A 145 4.33 0.69 -1.44
CA GLU A 145 5.47 0.12 -2.16
C GLU A 145 6.82 0.63 -1.63
N PHE A 146 6.86 1.81 -1.01
CA PHE A 146 8.08 2.42 -0.46
C PHE A 146 8.35 2.08 1.01
N ASP A 147 7.46 1.35 1.69
CA ASP A 147 7.55 1.10 3.13
C ASP A 147 8.78 0.25 3.53
N TRP A 148 9.22 -0.64 2.67
CA TRP A 148 10.36 -1.53 2.94
C TRP A 148 11.68 -0.98 2.41
N GLY A 149 11.68 0.24 1.86
CA GLY A 149 12.85 0.92 1.34
C GLY A 149 13.16 0.57 -0.12
N MET A 150 14.13 1.32 -0.67
CA MET A 150 14.41 1.28 -2.11
C MET A 150 15.03 -0.03 -2.59
N ASP A 151 15.83 -0.71 -1.76
CA ASP A 151 16.48 -1.96 -2.18
C ASP A 151 15.45 -3.08 -2.44
N GLU A 152 14.45 -3.20 -1.55
CA GLU A 152 13.37 -4.18 -1.69
C GLU A 152 12.46 -3.83 -2.88
N LEU A 153 12.07 -2.56 -3.01
CA LEU A 153 11.24 -2.11 -4.13
C LEU A 153 11.96 -2.29 -5.48
N ALA A 154 13.25 -1.94 -5.55
CA ALA A 154 14.03 -2.09 -6.77
C ALA A 154 14.14 -3.57 -7.19
N ALA A 155 14.38 -4.46 -6.23
CA ALA A 155 14.43 -5.90 -6.51
C ALA A 155 13.09 -6.43 -7.03
N LEU A 156 11.98 -6.01 -6.42
CA LEU A 156 10.65 -6.44 -6.83
C LEU A 156 10.27 -5.92 -8.23
N VAL A 157 10.55 -4.64 -8.50
CA VAL A 157 10.33 -4.02 -9.82
C VAL A 157 11.22 -4.65 -10.89
N ASP A 158 12.47 -5.03 -10.54
CA ASP A 158 13.37 -5.69 -11.50
C ASP A 158 12.91 -7.11 -11.85
N GLU A 159 12.31 -7.82 -10.91
CA GLU A 159 11.76 -9.16 -11.12
C GLU A 159 10.36 -9.16 -11.74
N ALA A 160 9.61 -8.03 -11.67
CA ALA A 160 8.25 -7.95 -12.18
C ALA A 160 8.17 -8.27 -13.68
N ALA A 161 7.30 -9.22 -14.04
CA ALA A 161 7.06 -9.62 -15.42
C ALA A 161 6.05 -8.73 -16.16
N ILE A 162 5.41 -7.81 -15.45
CA ILE A 162 4.41 -6.86 -15.96
C ILE A 162 4.97 -5.43 -15.96
N PRO A 163 4.45 -4.53 -16.81
CA PRO A 163 4.86 -3.12 -16.79
C PRO A 163 4.53 -2.43 -15.48
N VAL A 164 5.53 -1.80 -14.85
CA VAL A 164 5.38 -0.98 -13.65
C VAL A 164 5.36 0.48 -14.04
N LEU A 165 4.37 1.25 -13.56
CA LEU A 165 4.15 2.63 -13.94
C LEU A 165 4.30 3.60 -12.76
N GLY A 166 4.87 4.80 -13.05
CA GLY A 166 5.04 5.85 -12.08
C GLY A 166 5.68 7.09 -12.71
N ALA A 167 4.89 7.89 -13.46
CA ALA A 167 5.40 9.01 -14.24
C ALA A 167 6.03 10.12 -13.39
N ASN A 168 5.57 10.29 -12.13
CA ASN A 168 6.08 11.29 -11.20
C ASN A 168 7.20 10.78 -10.27
N ILE A 169 7.70 9.57 -10.52
CA ILE A 169 8.85 8.99 -9.80
C ILE A 169 10.12 9.34 -10.57
N GLY A 170 10.98 10.10 -9.94
CA GLY A 170 12.28 10.51 -10.50
C GLY A 170 13.41 10.31 -9.51
N VAL A 171 14.60 10.82 -9.82
CA VAL A 171 15.77 10.81 -8.95
C VAL A 171 16.41 12.19 -8.88
N ARG A 172 17.14 12.45 -7.81
CA ARG A 172 17.91 13.69 -7.66
C ARG A 172 18.92 13.83 -8.81
N PRO A 173 19.22 15.07 -9.24
CA PRO A 173 20.22 15.31 -10.26
C PRO A 173 21.56 14.68 -9.92
N GLY A 174 22.10 13.87 -10.83
CA GLY A 174 23.39 13.17 -10.68
C GLY A 174 23.32 11.85 -9.92
N ALA A 175 22.17 11.45 -9.37
CA ALA A 175 22.00 10.14 -8.75
C ALA A 175 21.69 9.05 -9.78
N THR A 176 22.06 7.81 -9.43
CA THR A 176 21.68 6.63 -10.22
C THR A 176 20.20 6.30 -9.96
N ASN A 177 19.42 6.07 -11.01
CA ASN A 177 18.03 5.65 -10.87
C ASN A 177 17.94 4.20 -10.35
N PRO A 178 17.40 3.96 -9.14
CA PRO A 178 17.23 2.61 -8.62
C PRO A 178 16.05 1.86 -9.27
N LEU A 179 15.15 2.57 -9.97
CA LEU A 179 13.94 2.03 -10.58
C LEU A 179 13.92 2.22 -12.12
N PRO A 180 14.93 1.73 -12.86
CA PRO A 180 15.05 2.01 -14.30
C PRO A 180 13.95 1.36 -15.16
N LYS A 181 13.25 0.33 -14.63
CA LYS A 181 12.14 -0.35 -15.30
C LYS A 181 10.79 0.34 -15.11
N VAL A 182 10.66 1.28 -14.16
CA VAL A 182 9.43 2.07 -13.98
C VAL A 182 9.26 3.01 -15.17
N LYS A 183 8.08 2.93 -15.80
CA LYS A 183 7.74 3.70 -17.00
C LYS A 183 6.70 4.77 -16.67
N PRO A 184 6.68 5.89 -17.40
CA PRO A 184 5.64 6.91 -17.22
C PRO A 184 4.29 6.44 -17.77
N PHE A 185 4.28 5.63 -18.82
CA PHE A 185 3.10 5.10 -19.49
C PHE A 185 3.45 3.89 -20.36
N VAL A 186 2.42 3.17 -20.77
CA VAL A 186 2.47 2.13 -21.83
C VAL A 186 1.32 2.35 -22.81
N ILE A 187 1.47 1.84 -24.04
CA ILE A 187 0.40 1.79 -25.04
C ILE A 187 0.02 0.32 -25.24
N ARG A 188 -1.28 0.06 -25.23
CA ARG A 188 -1.91 -1.22 -25.56
C ARG A 188 -2.79 -1.06 -26.78
N GLU A 189 -3.03 -2.14 -27.48
CA GLU A 189 -3.91 -2.17 -28.63
C GLU A 189 -5.08 -3.12 -28.34
N VAL A 190 -6.29 -2.61 -28.49
CA VAL A 190 -7.54 -3.34 -28.35
C VAL A 190 -8.31 -3.19 -29.64
N ASP A 191 -8.44 -4.27 -30.40
CA ASP A 191 -9.21 -4.28 -31.67
C ASP A 191 -8.76 -3.18 -32.66
N GLY A 192 -7.46 -2.86 -32.69
CA GLY A 192 -6.87 -1.81 -33.53
C GLY A 192 -6.96 -0.40 -32.95
N VAL A 193 -7.54 -0.22 -31.74
CA VAL A 193 -7.59 1.05 -31.01
C VAL A 193 -6.40 1.13 -30.06
N ARG A 194 -5.66 2.23 -30.11
CA ARG A 194 -4.45 2.45 -29.30
C ARG A 194 -4.82 3.15 -27.99
N VAL A 195 -4.69 2.43 -26.88
CA VAL A 195 -5.00 2.90 -25.54
C VAL A 195 -3.71 3.22 -24.79
N ALA A 196 -3.52 4.47 -24.41
CA ALA A 196 -2.43 4.90 -23.55
C ALA A 196 -2.84 4.77 -22.06
N LEU A 197 -2.08 4.00 -21.30
CA LEU A 197 -2.19 3.86 -19.85
C LEU A 197 -1.08 4.68 -19.21
N VAL A 198 -1.42 5.80 -18.56
CA VAL A 198 -0.47 6.70 -17.88
C VAL A 198 -0.54 6.42 -16.40
N GLY A 199 0.59 6.18 -15.72
CA GLY A 199 0.62 5.86 -14.29
C GLY A 199 1.16 7.00 -13.43
N LEU A 200 0.49 7.34 -12.32
CA LEU A 200 0.95 8.29 -11.30
C LEU A 200 0.76 7.73 -9.91
N THR A 201 1.78 7.87 -9.06
CA THR A 201 1.65 7.67 -7.62
C THR A 201 1.20 8.96 -6.92
N THR A 202 0.92 8.90 -5.61
CA THR A 202 0.57 10.07 -4.80
C THR A 202 1.80 10.93 -4.50
N ASP A 203 1.64 12.24 -4.58
CA ASP A 203 2.71 13.22 -4.30
C ASP A 203 3.07 13.26 -2.81
N ALA A 204 2.20 12.75 -1.94
CA ALA A 204 2.33 12.86 -0.50
C ALA A 204 3.27 11.81 0.14
N ILE A 205 3.83 10.88 -0.62
CA ILE A 205 4.75 9.84 -0.11
C ILE A 205 5.81 10.41 0.85
N PRO A 206 6.47 11.55 0.57
CA PRO A 206 7.46 12.12 1.50
C PRO A 206 6.89 12.56 2.85
N THR A 207 5.56 12.64 3.01
CA THR A 207 4.90 12.96 4.29
C THR A 207 4.63 11.71 5.14
N TRP A 208 4.76 10.53 4.57
CA TRP A 208 4.61 9.22 5.24
C TRP A 208 5.92 8.47 5.39
N SER A 209 6.86 8.67 4.45
CA SER A 209 8.13 7.97 4.41
C SER A 209 9.29 8.86 4.83
N ARG A 210 10.18 8.35 5.67
CA ARG A 210 11.42 9.05 6.04
C ARG A 210 12.40 9.03 4.86
N PRO A 211 13.29 10.05 4.74
CA PRO A 211 14.21 10.16 3.61
C PRO A 211 15.08 8.92 3.35
N HIS A 212 15.47 8.16 4.39
CA HIS A 212 16.28 6.96 4.23
C HIS A 212 15.56 5.82 3.49
N LEU A 213 14.21 5.79 3.52
CA LEU A 213 13.41 4.80 2.78
C LEU A 213 13.32 5.15 1.28
N LEU A 214 13.38 6.43 0.95
CA LEU A 214 13.30 6.91 -0.43
C LEU A 214 14.68 7.04 -1.10
N GLY A 215 15.77 7.11 -0.33
CA GLY A 215 17.11 7.31 -0.86
C GLY A 215 17.19 8.56 -1.74
N ASP A 216 17.62 8.39 -2.99
CA ASP A 216 17.70 9.46 -3.98
C ASP A 216 16.45 9.63 -4.84
N VAL A 217 15.40 8.82 -4.59
CA VAL A 217 14.13 8.94 -5.30
C VAL A 217 13.41 10.23 -4.89
N VAL A 218 12.82 10.88 -5.87
CA VAL A 218 12.02 12.11 -5.72
C VAL A 218 10.65 11.87 -6.32
N ILE A 219 9.61 12.19 -5.56
CA ILE A 219 8.23 12.19 -6.04
C ILE A 219 7.87 13.63 -6.43
N SER A 220 7.55 13.82 -7.69
CA SER A 220 7.21 15.13 -8.25
C SER A 220 5.70 15.41 -8.15
N ASP A 221 5.32 16.71 -8.20
CA ASP A 221 3.91 17.11 -8.28
C ASP A 221 3.24 16.47 -9.50
N SER A 222 2.06 15.88 -9.30
CA SER A 222 1.31 15.15 -10.33
C SER A 222 0.94 16.05 -11.51
N VAL A 223 0.52 17.29 -11.25
CA VAL A 223 0.11 18.23 -12.30
C VAL A 223 1.31 18.69 -13.12
N GLU A 224 2.43 19.05 -12.47
CA GLU A 224 3.65 19.43 -13.19
C GLU A 224 4.19 18.25 -14.01
N THR A 225 4.11 17.04 -13.50
CA THR A 225 4.47 15.82 -14.23
C THR A 225 3.60 15.65 -15.46
N LEU A 226 2.28 15.73 -15.32
CA LEU A 226 1.35 15.56 -16.45
C LEU A 226 1.54 16.65 -17.52
N ARG A 227 1.91 17.90 -17.18
CA ARG A 227 2.26 18.94 -18.17
C ARG A 227 3.40 18.51 -19.11
N THR A 228 4.29 17.65 -18.65
CA THR A 228 5.40 17.13 -19.46
C THR A 228 5.07 15.80 -20.15
N ILE A 229 4.28 14.95 -19.50
CA ILE A 229 3.98 13.59 -19.98
C ILE A 229 2.85 13.59 -21.01
N VAL A 230 1.75 14.35 -20.79
CA VAL A 230 0.60 14.37 -21.72
C VAL A 230 1.01 14.77 -23.14
N PRO A 231 1.81 15.82 -23.39
CA PRO A 231 2.30 16.11 -24.76
C PRO A 231 3.12 14.96 -25.38
N ARG A 232 3.92 14.25 -24.60
CA ARG A 232 4.72 13.10 -25.08
C ARG A 232 3.82 11.93 -25.46
N VAL A 233 2.79 11.66 -24.66
CA VAL A 233 1.81 10.60 -24.97
C VAL A 233 1.04 10.96 -26.23
N ARG A 234 0.54 12.19 -26.34
CA ARG A 234 -0.20 12.68 -27.53
C ARG A 234 0.61 12.64 -28.81
N ALA A 235 1.92 12.87 -28.74
CA ALA A 235 2.82 12.77 -29.90
C ALA A 235 2.93 11.33 -30.47
N LEU A 236 2.48 10.33 -29.70
CA LEU A 236 2.38 8.95 -30.15
C LEU A 236 1.00 8.63 -30.74
N GLU A 237 0.11 9.61 -30.82
CA GLU A 237 -1.24 9.50 -31.39
C GLU A 237 -2.07 8.33 -30.84
N PRO A 238 -2.27 8.20 -29.49
CA PRO A 238 -3.21 7.24 -28.96
C PRO A 238 -4.64 7.65 -29.30
N ASP A 239 -5.52 6.68 -29.44
CA ASP A 239 -6.94 6.87 -29.68
C ASP A 239 -7.73 7.14 -28.37
N VAL A 240 -7.26 6.53 -27.28
CA VAL A 240 -7.84 6.63 -25.93
C VAL A 240 -6.74 6.87 -24.90
N MET A 241 -7.00 7.74 -23.94
CA MET A 241 -6.07 8.05 -22.85
C MET A 241 -6.71 7.72 -21.49
N VAL A 242 -6.07 6.83 -20.73
CA VAL A 242 -6.49 6.41 -19.39
C VAL A 242 -5.41 6.82 -18.39
N LEU A 243 -5.82 7.47 -17.32
CA LEU A 243 -4.96 7.77 -16.18
C LEU A 243 -5.18 6.73 -15.09
N LEU A 244 -4.14 5.99 -14.75
CA LEU A 244 -4.07 5.10 -13.60
C LEU A 244 -3.39 5.87 -12.47
N LEU A 245 -4.13 6.11 -11.38
CA LEU A 245 -3.73 7.09 -10.38
C LEU A 245 -3.84 6.52 -8.97
N HIS A 246 -2.72 6.38 -8.27
CA HIS A 246 -2.78 6.02 -6.85
C HIS A 246 -3.13 7.25 -5.99
N GLN A 247 -4.32 7.80 -6.22
CA GLN A 247 -4.94 8.89 -5.45
C GLN A 247 -6.46 8.76 -5.53
N GLY A 248 -7.15 9.11 -4.42
CA GLY A 248 -8.60 9.00 -4.32
C GLY A 248 -9.35 10.28 -4.67
N TYR A 249 -10.58 10.13 -5.13
CA TYR A 249 -11.48 11.27 -5.33
C TYR A 249 -12.03 11.80 -4.00
N ARG A 250 -12.07 13.13 -3.87
CA ARG A 250 -12.66 13.84 -2.74
C ARG A 250 -13.69 14.87 -3.22
N PRO A 251 -14.99 14.71 -2.90
CA PRO A 251 -16.05 15.57 -3.41
C PRO A 251 -15.94 17.02 -2.91
N PHE A 252 -15.36 17.24 -1.72
CA PHE A 252 -15.29 18.57 -1.08
C PHE A 252 -13.94 19.27 -1.28
N GLY A 253 -13.13 18.82 -2.22
CA GLY A 253 -11.85 19.42 -2.59
C GLY A 253 -10.66 18.48 -2.41
N ASP A 254 -9.57 18.86 -3.06
CA ASP A 254 -8.34 18.09 -3.07
C ASP A 254 -7.56 18.21 -1.74
N SER A 255 -6.68 17.27 -1.52
CA SER A 255 -5.66 17.30 -0.47
C SER A 255 -4.29 17.05 -1.11
N PRO A 256 -3.17 17.26 -0.41
CA PRO A 256 -1.84 16.94 -0.95
C PRO A 256 -1.71 15.50 -1.47
N ALA A 257 -2.43 14.55 -0.84
CA ALA A 257 -2.42 13.15 -1.23
C ALA A 257 -3.42 12.77 -2.32
N ASN A 258 -4.40 13.63 -2.63
CA ASN A 258 -5.54 13.30 -3.48
C ASN A 258 -5.92 14.54 -4.31
N GLN A 259 -5.46 14.62 -5.55
CA GLN A 259 -5.57 15.79 -6.42
C GLN A 259 -6.45 15.55 -7.67
N VAL A 260 -7.35 14.58 -7.60
CA VAL A 260 -8.18 14.14 -8.75
C VAL A 260 -8.95 15.29 -9.39
N ASN A 261 -9.52 16.23 -8.58
CA ASN A 261 -10.26 17.37 -9.12
C ASN A 261 -9.35 18.36 -9.86
N ARG A 262 -8.15 18.61 -9.32
CA ARG A 262 -7.14 19.50 -9.95
C ARG A 262 -6.63 18.90 -11.25
N ILE A 263 -6.34 17.59 -11.25
CA ILE A 263 -5.88 16.83 -12.42
C ILE A 263 -6.96 16.85 -13.51
N ALA A 264 -8.18 16.41 -13.21
CA ALA A 264 -9.27 16.35 -14.18
C ALA A 264 -9.61 17.71 -14.78
N ARG A 265 -9.43 18.79 -14.03
CA ARG A 265 -9.65 20.16 -14.52
C ARG A 265 -8.60 20.64 -15.49
N GLN A 266 -7.34 20.23 -15.31
CA GLN A 266 -6.22 20.68 -16.12
C GLN A 266 -5.91 19.77 -17.31
N PHE A 267 -6.35 18.52 -17.28
CA PHE A 267 -6.07 17.51 -18.32
C PHE A 267 -7.35 16.84 -18.81
N PRO A 268 -8.21 17.59 -19.54
CA PRO A 268 -9.47 17.06 -20.07
C PRO A 268 -9.27 16.04 -21.20
N GLU A 269 -8.02 15.78 -21.58
CA GLU A 269 -7.65 14.78 -22.61
C GLU A 269 -7.84 13.33 -22.16
N PHE A 270 -7.92 13.08 -20.85
CA PHE A 270 -8.17 11.73 -20.36
C PHE A 270 -9.63 11.33 -20.54
N ASP A 271 -9.84 10.11 -21.04
CA ASP A 271 -11.16 9.52 -21.21
C ASP A 271 -11.67 8.85 -19.94
N LEU A 272 -10.75 8.37 -19.11
CA LEU A 272 -11.00 7.67 -17.85
C LEU A 272 -9.88 7.94 -16.86
N ILE A 273 -10.25 8.07 -15.58
CA ILE A 273 -9.33 8.02 -14.44
C ILE A 273 -9.71 6.82 -13.57
N VAL A 274 -8.77 5.93 -13.34
CA VAL A 274 -8.89 4.81 -12.38
C VAL A 274 -8.07 5.19 -11.14
N GLY A 275 -8.73 5.28 -9.99
CA GLY A 275 -8.12 5.75 -8.74
C GLY A 275 -7.79 4.64 -7.76
N GLY A 276 -7.10 5.03 -6.66
CA GLY A 276 -6.72 4.18 -5.52
C GLY A 276 -6.55 4.98 -4.23
N HIS A 277 -5.74 4.46 -3.28
CA HIS A 277 -5.25 5.13 -2.08
C HIS A 277 -6.28 5.41 -0.97
N SER A 278 -7.47 5.83 -1.32
CA SER A 278 -8.44 6.28 -0.31
C SER A 278 -9.32 5.16 0.26
N HIS A 279 -9.16 3.92 -0.20
CA HIS A 279 -9.96 2.76 0.18
C HIS A 279 -11.48 2.97 0.00
N GLN A 280 -11.89 3.86 -0.92
CA GLN A 280 -13.29 4.14 -1.17
C GLN A 280 -13.78 3.32 -2.37
N PRO A 281 -14.83 2.50 -2.23
CA PRO A 281 -15.47 1.90 -3.38
C PRO A 281 -16.31 2.98 -4.10
N ILE A 282 -15.83 3.43 -5.25
CA ILE A 282 -16.50 4.44 -6.08
C ILE A 282 -16.79 3.83 -7.44
N GLU A 283 -18.04 3.43 -7.63
CA GLU A 283 -18.46 2.79 -8.88
C GLU A 283 -18.23 3.71 -10.07
N ARG A 284 -18.77 4.92 -10.02
CA ARG A 284 -18.58 5.95 -11.05
C ARG A 284 -18.93 7.33 -10.54
N VAL A 285 -18.11 8.30 -10.93
CA VAL A 285 -18.38 9.72 -10.73
C VAL A 285 -17.81 10.51 -11.91
N GLN A 286 -18.51 11.56 -12.32
CA GLN A 286 -18.01 12.48 -13.34
C GLN A 286 -17.22 13.61 -12.65
N VAL A 287 -15.92 13.70 -12.95
CA VAL A 287 -15.03 14.73 -12.43
C VAL A 287 -14.58 15.61 -13.60
N ASN A 288 -15.12 16.82 -13.69
CA ASN A 288 -14.85 17.76 -14.80
C ASN A 288 -15.04 17.11 -16.21
N GLY A 289 -16.05 16.26 -16.37
CA GLY A 289 -16.36 15.58 -17.63
C GLY A 289 -15.59 14.28 -17.89
N ILE A 290 -14.66 13.90 -17.01
CA ILE A 290 -13.93 12.63 -17.08
C ILE A 290 -14.59 11.62 -16.16
N LEU A 291 -14.80 10.39 -16.64
CA LEU A 291 -15.25 9.30 -15.80
C LEU A 291 -14.15 8.90 -14.80
N TYR A 292 -14.50 8.82 -13.51
CA TYR A 292 -13.64 8.30 -12.45
C TYR A 292 -14.28 7.07 -11.82
N THR A 293 -13.46 6.04 -11.52
CA THR A 293 -13.84 4.83 -10.81
C THR A 293 -12.70 4.39 -9.88
N GLN A 294 -13.03 3.66 -8.78
CA GLN A 294 -12.06 3.12 -7.82
C GLN A 294 -12.61 1.85 -7.18
N ALA A 295 -11.83 0.78 -7.15
CA ALA A 295 -12.27 -0.56 -6.72
C ALA A 295 -12.18 -0.80 -5.19
N GLY A 296 -12.07 0.24 -4.39
CA GLY A 296 -12.00 0.08 -2.93
C GLY A 296 -10.65 -0.46 -2.45
N TYR A 297 -10.62 -1.67 -1.85
CA TYR A 297 -9.45 -2.26 -1.22
C TYR A 297 -9.61 -3.78 -1.02
N HIS A 298 -8.50 -4.50 -0.75
CA HIS A 298 -8.41 -5.93 -0.40
C HIS A 298 -9.10 -6.88 -1.37
N GLY A 299 -9.40 -6.42 -2.60
CA GLY A 299 -10.14 -7.21 -3.56
C GLY A 299 -11.60 -7.46 -3.19
N ILE A 300 -12.19 -6.65 -2.27
CA ILE A 300 -13.62 -6.74 -1.90
C ILE A 300 -14.51 -6.30 -3.07
N TRP A 301 -13.98 -5.49 -3.95
CA TRP A 301 -14.61 -5.14 -5.23
C TRP A 301 -13.60 -5.28 -6.36
N LEU A 302 -14.09 -5.70 -7.51
CA LEU A 302 -13.37 -5.63 -8.78
C LEU A 302 -14.04 -4.54 -9.63
N GLY A 303 -13.24 -3.59 -10.12
CA GLY A 303 -13.77 -2.53 -10.98
C GLY A 303 -13.80 -2.98 -12.44
N LYS A 304 -14.89 -2.64 -13.16
CA LYS A 304 -15.04 -2.84 -14.61
C LYS A 304 -15.48 -1.54 -15.24
N ALA A 305 -14.59 -0.88 -15.99
CA ALA A 305 -14.94 0.26 -16.84
C ALA A 305 -15.11 -0.19 -18.29
N ARG A 306 -16.04 0.46 -19.01
CA ARG A 306 -16.29 0.25 -20.43
C ARG A 306 -16.27 1.59 -21.14
N LEU A 307 -15.41 1.71 -22.14
CA LEU A 307 -15.36 2.84 -23.08
C LEU A 307 -15.80 2.35 -24.45
N VAL A 308 -16.48 3.19 -25.22
CA VAL A 308 -16.81 2.88 -26.62
C VAL A 308 -16.14 3.92 -27.51
N TYR A 309 -15.15 3.49 -28.28
CA TYR A 309 -14.45 4.33 -29.25
C TYR A 309 -15.11 4.25 -30.62
N ASP A 310 -15.45 5.41 -31.19
CA ASP A 310 -15.97 5.50 -32.56
C ASP A 310 -14.82 5.83 -33.53
N THR A 311 -14.53 4.89 -34.45
CA THR A 311 -13.38 4.99 -35.38
C THR A 311 -13.55 6.10 -36.44
N VAL A 312 -14.77 6.55 -36.69
CA VAL A 312 -15.05 7.68 -37.63
C VAL A 312 -15.00 9.00 -36.89
N ALA A 313 -15.69 9.10 -35.75
CA ALA A 313 -15.64 10.29 -34.90
C ALA A 313 -14.27 10.48 -34.22
N ARG A 314 -13.43 9.44 -34.20
CA ARG A 314 -12.10 9.39 -33.56
C ARG A 314 -12.13 9.87 -32.11
N ARG A 315 -13.09 9.39 -31.35
CA ARG A 315 -13.25 9.72 -29.93
C ARG A 315 -14.06 8.67 -29.20
N VAL A 316 -13.95 8.66 -27.89
CA VAL A 316 -14.84 7.90 -27.01
C VAL A 316 -16.22 8.56 -27.01
N VAL A 317 -17.27 7.79 -27.34
CA VAL A 317 -18.67 8.23 -27.46
C VAL A 317 -19.54 7.79 -26.31
N ASP A 318 -19.13 6.75 -25.58
CA ASP A 318 -19.84 6.24 -24.40
C ASP A 318 -18.84 5.79 -23.33
N ARG A 319 -19.19 5.99 -22.05
CA ARG A 319 -18.39 5.64 -20.89
C ARG A 319 -19.28 5.15 -19.77
N ASP A 320 -18.95 4.01 -19.20
CA ASP A 320 -19.60 3.45 -18.02
C ASP A 320 -18.61 2.74 -17.12
N ALA A 321 -18.94 2.60 -15.84
CA ALA A 321 -18.16 1.81 -14.90
C ALA A 321 -19.07 1.20 -13.84
N ARG A 322 -18.70 0.03 -13.35
CA ARG A 322 -19.36 -0.67 -12.26
C ARG A 322 -18.37 -1.34 -11.35
N LEU A 323 -18.76 -1.56 -10.09
CA LEU A 323 -18.05 -2.39 -9.14
C LEU A 323 -18.75 -3.76 -9.05
N ILE A 324 -17.96 -4.81 -9.10
CA ILE A 324 -18.40 -6.19 -8.93
C ILE A 324 -18.01 -6.59 -7.51
N PRO A 325 -18.96 -6.87 -6.61
CA PRO A 325 -18.64 -7.33 -5.26
C PRO A 325 -18.03 -8.72 -5.32
N ILE A 326 -17.05 -8.95 -4.47
CA ILE A 326 -16.33 -10.22 -4.34
C ILE A 326 -16.61 -10.76 -2.94
N ASP A 327 -17.39 -11.82 -2.87
CA ASP A 327 -17.86 -12.43 -1.62
C ASP A 327 -17.67 -13.96 -1.61
N ASP A 328 -18.22 -14.63 -0.60
CA ASP A 328 -18.10 -16.06 -0.35
C ASP A 328 -18.87 -16.94 -1.35
N THR A 329 -19.69 -16.36 -2.23
CA THR A 329 -20.34 -17.08 -3.32
C THR A 329 -19.41 -17.38 -4.49
N ILE A 330 -18.22 -16.75 -4.52
CA ILE A 330 -17.23 -16.88 -5.59
C ILE A 330 -16.15 -17.86 -5.13
N GLU A 331 -15.99 -18.96 -5.86
CA GLU A 331 -14.94 -19.94 -5.60
C GLU A 331 -13.55 -19.38 -5.92
N PHE A 332 -12.52 -19.91 -5.26
CA PHE A 332 -11.14 -19.58 -5.56
C PHE A 332 -10.75 -20.04 -6.97
N HIS A 333 -9.95 -19.23 -7.63
CA HIS A 333 -9.35 -19.62 -8.91
C HIS A 333 -8.34 -20.77 -8.69
N GLU A 334 -8.72 -21.99 -9.07
CA GLU A 334 -7.98 -23.22 -8.74
C GLU A 334 -6.53 -23.17 -9.23
N GLY A 335 -6.31 -22.76 -10.48
CA GLY A 335 -4.96 -22.72 -11.08
C GLY A 335 -4.03 -21.72 -10.41
N LEU A 336 -4.54 -20.55 -10.00
CA LEU A 336 -3.75 -19.55 -9.29
C LEU A 336 -3.49 -20.00 -7.85
N HIS A 337 -4.50 -20.56 -7.17
CA HIS A 337 -4.35 -21.10 -5.82
C HIS A 337 -3.28 -22.18 -5.77
N GLU A 338 -3.28 -23.10 -6.73
CA GLU A 338 -2.24 -24.12 -6.83
C GLU A 338 -0.84 -23.52 -7.04
N ALA A 339 -0.74 -22.51 -7.91
CA ALA A 339 0.54 -21.84 -8.21
C ALA A 339 1.13 -21.11 -6.98
N LEU A 340 0.27 -20.63 -6.07
CA LEU A 340 0.68 -19.88 -4.87
C LEU A 340 0.70 -20.73 -3.59
N ARG A 341 0.31 -22.00 -3.66
CA ARG A 341 0.07 -22.90 -2.51
C ARG A 341 1.24 -22.93 -1.53
N GLU A 342 2.46 -23.10 -2.00
CA GLU A 342 3.65 -23.21 -1.12
C GLU A 342 3.80 -21.97 -0.22
N ASN A 343 3.60 -20.77 -0.78
CA ASN A 343 3.70 -19.52 -0.03
C ASN A 343 2.54 -19.36 0.95
N LEU A 344 1.33 -19.75 0.54
CA LEU A 344 0.13 -19.70 1.39
C LEU A 344 0.24 -20.67 2.57
N ASP A 345 0.69 -21.89 2.34
CA ASP A 345 0.90 -22.91 3.39
C ASP A 345 1.96 -22.45 4.39
N ARG A 346 3.07 -21.87 3.91
CA ARG A 346 4.11 -21.29 4.76
C ARG A 346 3.59 -20.14 5.63
N ALA A 347 2.76 -19.28 5.05
CA ALA A 347 2.14 -18.18 5.79
C ALA A 347 1.15 -18.69 6.83
N ALA A 348 0.30 -19.66 6.48
CA ALA A 348 -0.66 -20.27 7.40
C ALA A 348 0.05 -20.95 8.60
N GLN A 349 1.17 -21.62 8.36
CA GLN A 349 2.00 -22.20 9.44
C GLN A 349 2.58 -21.10 10.34
N ALA A 350 3.08 -20.01 9.77
CA ALA A 350 3.62 -18.89 10.53
C ALA A 350 2.53 -18.15 11.33
N ASP A 351 1.35 -17.92 10.75
CA ASP A 351 0.19 -17.32 11.39
C ASP A 351 -0.30 -18.09 12.62
N ALA A 352 -0.16 -19.42 12.59
CA ALA A 352 -0.58 -20.31 13.67
C ALA A 352 0.40 -20.35 14.86
N VAL A 353 1.60 -19.78 14.72
CA VAL A 353 2.63 -19.80 15.77
C VAL A 353 2.16 -19.04 17.00
N GLU A 354 2.13 -19.71 18.14
CA GLU A 354 1.85 -19.10 19.43
C GLU A 354 3.07 -18.29 19.91
N ILE A 355 2.82 -17.06 20.30
CA ILE A 355 3.86 -16.11 20.75
C ILE A 355 3.78 -15.81 22.24
N GLY A 356 2.72 -16.22 22.91
CA GLY A 356 2.48 -16.05 24.33
C GLY A 356 0.99 -16.02 24.65
N ALA A 357 0.61 -15.37 25.75
CA ALA A 357 -0.78 -15.29 26.18
C ALA A 357 -1.08 -13.92 26.80
N VAL A 358 -2.36 -13.54 26.81
CA VAL A 358 -2.90 -12.45 27.63
C VAL A 358 -3.93 -13.04 28.61
N ASN A 359 -3.96 -12.53 29.84
CA ASN A 359 -4.83 -13.06 30.89
C ASN A 359 -6.16 -12.29 31.03
N GLN A 360 -6.34 -11.21 30.28
CA GLN A 360 -7.54 -10.37 30.22
C GLN A 360 -7.70 -9.77 28.82
N PRO A 361 -8.90 -9.30 28.45
CA PRO A 361 -9.11 -8.63 27.18
C PRO A 361 -8.20 -7.41 27.03
N VAL A 362 -7.57 -7.26 25.87
CA VAL A 362 -6.81 -6.06 25.48
C VAL A 362 -7.66 -5.27 24.49
N GLU A 363 -8.46 -4.35 25.05
CA GLU A 363 -9.48 -3.62 24.31
C GLU A 363 -8.86 -2.62 23.31
N PRO A 364 -9.35 -2.55 22.06
CA PRO A 364 -8.86 -1.60 21.08
C PRO A 364 -9.37 -0.18 21.32
N ARG A 365 -10.47 -0.03 22.03
CA ARG A 365 -11.15 1.25 22.31
C ARG A 365 -11.24 1.54 23.79
N SER A 366 -11.27 2.81 24.12
CA SER A 366 -11.48 3.30 25.49
C SER A 366 -12.52 4.41 25.50
N ARG A 367 -13.09 4.66 26.68
CA ARG A 367 -13.95 5.83 26.93
C ARG A 367 -13.18 7.15 26.89
N VAL A 368 -11.88 7.09 27.13
CA VAL A 368 -10.96 8.23 27.04
C VAL A 368 -10.02 8.01 25.86
N ALA A 369 -9.95 8.97 24.97
CA ALA A 369 -9.07 8.91 23.82
C ALA A 369 -7.60 8.68 24.25
N GLY A 370 -6.89 7.82 23.53
CA GLY A 370 -5.50 7.53 23.81
C GLY A 370 -5.20 6.67 25.04
N GLN A 371 -6.22 5.99 25.61
CA GLN A 371 -6.08 5.15 26.80
C GLN A 371 -6.68 3.74 26.60
N SER A 372 -6.57 3.18 25.40
CA SER A 372 -7.02 1.80 25.17
C SER A 372 -5.98 0.78 25.64
N GLY A 373 -6.43 -0.47 25.86
CA GLY A 373 -5.55 -1.58 26.18
C GLY A 373 -4.50 -1.82 25.08
N VAL A 374 -4.93 -1.77 23.80
CA VAL A 374 -4.03 -1.93 22.65
C VAL A 374 -2.99 -0.81 22.58
N GLN A 375 -3.38 0.45 22.77
CA GLN A 375 -2.42 1.56 22.83
C GLN A 375 -1.42 1.39 23.97
N THR A 376 -1.89 0.99 25.15
CA THR A 376 -1.03 0.72 26.32
C THR A 376 -0.04 -0.41 26.03
N LEU A 377 -0.50 -1.53 25.43
CA LEU A 377 0.35 -2.65 25.05
C LEU A 377 1.45 -2.19 24.07
N ILE A 378 1.07 -1.49 23.00
CA ILE A 378 2.02 -0.99 22.01
C ILE A 378 3.01 -0.02 22.66
N CYS A 379 2.55 0.96 23.42
CA CYS A 379 3.42 1.93 24.06
C CYS A 379 4.43 1.27 25.02
N ARG A 380 4.02 0.30 25.84
CA ARG A 380 4.91 -0.46 26.73
C ARG A 380 5.95 -1.27 25.93
N ALA A 381 5.50 -1.92 24.84
CA ALA A 381 6.38 -2.68 23.98
C ALA A 381 7.44 -1.80 23.30
N LEU A 382 7.06 -0.61 22.83
CA LEU A 382 7.99 0.34 22.23
C LEU A 382 8.96 0.92 23.27
N ALA A 383 8.47 1.24 24.49
CA ALA A 383 9.31 1.73 25.56
C ALA A 383 10.40 0.74 25.92
N ASP A 384 10.03 -0.54 26.03
CA ASP A 384 10.94 -1.64 26.35
C ASP A 384 11.95 -1.87 25.21
N ALA A 385 11.48 -1.95 23.95
CA ALA A 385 12.35 -2.20 22.79
C ALA A 385 13.34 -1.06 22.51
N ALA A 386 12.91 0.18 22.68
CA ALA A 386 13.70 1.39 22.37
C ALA A 386 14.41 2.00 23.58
N GLN A 387 14.21 1.45 24.79
CA GLN A 387 14.70 2.01 26.07
C GLN A 387 14.30 3.49 26.19
N ALA A 388 13.04 3.80 25.86
CA ALA A 388 12.53 5.16 25.87
C ALA A 388 11.85 5.50 27.20
N GLU A 389 12.03 6.75 27.69
CA GLU A 389 11.35 7.26 28.89
C GLU A 389 9.89 7.59 28.61
N VAL A 390 9.59 8.00 27.38
CA VAL A 390 8.26 8.41 26.92
C VAL A 390 7.96 7.77 25.56
N VAL A 391 6.72 7.34 25.36
CA VAL A 391 6.24 6.86 24.05
C VAL A 391 4.92 7.55 23.72
N LEU A 392 4.77 7.93 22.44
CA LEU A 392 3.49 8.34 21.86
C LEU A 392 3.13 7.39 20.72
N HIS A 393 1.96 6.76 20.82
CA HIS A 393 1.48 5.86 19.77
C HIS A 393 -0.06 5.75 19.74
N GLY A 394 -0.64 5.74 18.54
CA GLY A 394 -2.07 5.50 18.31
C GLY A 394 -2.43 4.01 18.27
N ALA A 395 -3.71 3.68 18.31
CA ALA A 395 -4.18 2.38 17.84
C ALA A 395 -4.15 2.37 16.31
N LEU A 396 -3.66 1.26 15.73
CA LEU A 396 -3.47 1.15 14.28
C LEU A 396 -4.65 0.45 13.59
N SER A 397 -5.48 -0.24 14.37
CA SER A 397 -6.68 -0.94 13.91
C SER A 397 -7.81 -0.85 14.94
N GLY A 398 -8.99 -1.34 14.59
CA GLY A 398 -10.13 -1.49 15.53
C GLY A 398 -10.11 -2.82 16.28
N GLU A 399 -9.06 -3.62 16.15
CA GLU A 399 -8.94 -4.97 16.71
C GLU A 399 -8.24 -4.98 18.07
N GLY A 400 -8.60 -5.99 18.91
CA GLY A 400 -8.02 -6.23 20.22
C GLY A 400 -7.52 -7.67 20.37
N LEU A 401 -7.20 -8.05 21.61
CA LEU A 401 -6.83 -9.43 21.95
C LEU A 401 -7.80 -9.98 23.01
N GLU A 402 -8.27 -11.21 22.80
CA GLU A 402 -9.06 -11.95 23.75
C GLU A 402 -8.17 -12.70 24.74
N PRO A 403 -8.65 -12.99 25.96
CA PRO A 403 -7.90 -13.79 26.93
C PRO A 403 -7.53 -15.17 26.38
N GLY A 404 -6.30 -15.57 26.59
CA GLY A 404 -5.77 -16.86 26.13
C GLY A 404 -4.50 -16.73 25.32
N ALA A 405 -4.23 -17.74 24.50
CA ALA A 405 -3.06 -17.80 23.63
C ALA A 405 -3.14 -16.71 22.54
N VAL A 406 -2.03 -16.01 22.36
CA VAL A 406 -1.85 -15.01 21.28
C VAL A 406 -0.98 -15.63 20.20
N LYS A 407 -1.46 -15.58 18.97
CA LYS A 407 -0.77 -16.10 17.78
C LYS A 407 -0.19 -14.97 16.93
N GLU A 408 0.70 -15.33 16.03
CA GLU A 408 1.31 -14.37 15.09
C GLU A 408 0.27 -13.57 14.31
N ARG A 409 -0.80 -14.22 13.81
CA ARG A 409 -1.92 -13.57 13.10
C ARG A 409 -2.62 -12.47 13.92
N ASP A 410 -2.67 -12.61 15.24
CA ASP A 410 -3.34 -11.63 16.10
C ASP A 410 -2.54 -10.33 16.17
N LEU A 411 -1.20 -10.40 16.02
CA LEU A 411 -0.36 -9.21 15.89
C LEU A 411 -0.61 -8.47 14.58
N TRP A 412 -0.80 -9.19 13.48
CA TRP A 412 -1.13 -8.56 12.19
C TRP A 412 -2.47 -7.81 12.25
N ARG A 413 -3.42 -8.32 13.02
CA ARG A 413 -4.72 -7.65 13.23
C ARG A 413 -4.58 -6.35 14.03
N ILE A 414 -3.75 -6.31 15.07
CA ILE A 414 -3.59 -5.10 15.91
C ILE A 414 -2.50 -4.15 15.40
N VAL A 415 -1.49 -4.64 14.67
CA VAL A 415 -0.38 -3.86 14.09
C VAL A 415 -0.21 -4.24 12.61
N PRO A 416 -1.07 -3.76 11.70
CA PRO A 416 -1.04 -4.15 10.28
C PRO A 416 0.10 -3.51 9.48
N TYR A 417 0.78 -2.48 10.00
CA TYR A 417 1.81 -1.72 9.29
C TYR A 417 3.24 -2.03 9.79
N GLU A 418 4.23 -2.00 8.90
CA GLU A 418 5.65 -2.22 9.20
C GLU A 418 6.38 -0.91 9.59
N ASN A 419 5.82 -0.15 10.49
CA ASN A 419 6.47 1.06 10.97
C ASN A 419 7.65 0.73 11.89
N THR A 420 8.82 1.30 11.62
CA THR A 420 9.99 1.21 12.49
C THR A 420 9.92 2.22 13.64
N ILE A 421 10.59 1.91 14.75
CA ILE A 421 10.64 2.78 15.92
C ILE A 421 11.80 3.77 15.76
N GLY A 422 11.50 5.06 15.93
CA GLY A 422 12.52 6.09 16.08
C GLY A 422 12.48 6.72 17.47
N VAL A 423 13.64 7.11 17.97
CA VAL A 423 13.84 7.73 19.28
C VAL A 423 14.39 9.13 19.12
N LEU A 424 13.74 10.10 19.71
CA LEU A 424 14.14 11.50 19.77
C LEU A 424 14.69 11.84 21.15
N GLN A 425 15.69 12.71 21.21
CA GLN A 425 16.14 13.36 22.45
C GLN A 425 15.62 14.80 22.47
N ILE A 426 14.42 15.01 22.99
CA ILE A 426 13.73 16.29 22.96
C ILE A 426 13.48 16.86 24.35
N THR A 427 13.34 18.17 24.43
CA THR A 427 13.00 18.88 25.67
C THR A 427 11.54 18.65 26.05
N ALA A 428 11.21 18.83 27.34
CA ALA A 428 9.83 18.80 27.77
C ALA A 428 8.96 19.91 27.13
N SER A 429 9.56 21.01 26.69
CA SER A 429 8.85 22.05 25.92
C SER A 429 8.48 21.56 24.53
N GLU A 430 9.39 20.90 23.82
CA GLU A 430 9.12 20.28 22.51
C GLU A 430 8.12 19.13 22.63
N LEU A 431 8.23 18.31 23.68
CA LEU A 431 7.22 17.27 23.96
C LEU A 431 5.84 17.88 24.19
N ARG A 432 5.72 19.00 24.92
CA ARG A 432 4.44 19.71 25.11
C ARG A 432 3.88 20.20 23.77
N GLU A 433 4.71 20.73 22.87
CA GLU A 433 4.27 21.14 21.54
C GLU A 433 3.67 19.97 20.75
N ILE A 434 4.31 18.78 20.79
CA ILE A 434 3.79 17.56 20.18
C ILE A 434 2.45 17.14 20.81
N LEU A 435 2.30 17.24 22.12
CA LEU A 435 1.06 16.91 22.80
C LEU A 435 -0.08 17.90 22.50
N GLU A 436 0.24 19.19 22.32
CA GLU A 436 -0.71 20.19 21.84
C GLU A 436 -1.22 19.88 20.44
N GLU A 437 -0.30 19.54 19.50
CA GLU A 437 -0.66 19.10 18.16
C GLU A 437 -1.52 17.82 18.18
N ASN A 438 -1.15 16.80 18.97
CA ASN A 438 -1.95 15.59 19.17
C ASN A 438 -3.36 15.91 19.67
N SER A 439 -3.53 16.97 20.47
CA SER A 439 -4.84 17.38 21.02
C SER A 439 -5.86 17.83 19.97
N GLU A 440 -5.42 18.19 18.77
CA GLU A 440 -6.30 18.51 17.64
C GLU A 440 -7.07 17.27 17.13
N LEU A 441 -6.52 16.10 17.37
CA LEU A 441 -7.06 14.81 16.92
C LEU A 441 -7.95 14.13 17.98
N LEU A 442 -8.26 14.78 19.08
CA LEU A 442 -8.96 14.23 20.24
C LEU A 442 -10.31 13.56 19.90
N SER A 443 -11.01 14.05 18.90
CA SER A 443 -12.30 13.49 18.47
C SER A 443 -12.16 12.31 17.49
N GLY A 444 -10.95 12.02 17.04
CA GLY A 444 -10.65 11.02 15.99
C GLY A 444 -9.93 9.78 16.54
N SER A 445 -9.91 8.72 15.72
CA SER A 445 -9.16 7.49 16.01
C SER A 445 -7.63 7.68 15.97
N GLN A 446 -7.17 8.82 15.48
CA GLN A 446 -5.75 9.14 15.30
C GLN A 446 -5.08 9.74 16.55
N PHE A 447 -5.84 10.02 17.60
CA PHE A 447 -5.30 10.52 18.86
C PHE A 447 -4.32 9.51 19.48
N MET A 448 -3.08 9.93 19.70
CA MET A 448 -2.05 9.07 20.27
C MET A 448 -2.18 8.99 21.79
N GLY A 449 -2.12 7.76 22.31
CA GLY A 449 -1.88 7.51 23.73
C GLY A 449 -0.42 7.76 24.09
N VAL A 450 -0.15 7.84 25.40
CA VAL A 450 1.17 8.12 25.93
C VAL A 450 1.58 7.08 26.98
N TYR A 451 2.88 6.89 27.13
CA TYR A 451 3.51 6.12 28.20
C TYR A 451 4.63 6.94 28.83
N GLY A 452 4.85 6.74 30.13
CA GLY A 452 5.94 7.36 30.87
C GLY A 452 5.67 8.77 31.37
N ILE A 453 4.55 9.39 30.97
CA ILE A 453 4.13 10.73 31.41
C ILE A 453 2.65 10.76 31.77
N ARG A 454 2.26 11.82 32.49
CA ARG A 454 0.87 12.20 32.78
C ARG A 454 0.67 13.69 32.52
N TYR A 455 -0.53 14.08 32.07
CA TYR A 455 -0.87 15.49 31.88
C TYR A 455 -2.38 15.73 31.90
N ASP A 456 -2.78 16.97 32.15
CA ASP A 456 -4.16 17.43 32.04
C ASP A 456 -4.38 18.00 30.62
N LEU A 457 -5.44 17.54 29.95
CA LEU A 457 -5.85 18.01 28.64
C LEU A 457 -7.14 18.83 28.71
N HIS A 458 -7.02 20.15 28.64
CA HIS A 458 -8.11 21.11 28.69
C HIS A 458 -8.72 21.28 27.29
N ALA A 459 -9.63 20.40 26.89
CA ALA A 459 -10.17 20.32 25.53
C ALA A 459 -10.98 21.56 25.09
N TYR A 460 -11.42 22.39 26.05
CA TYR A 460 -12.15 23.62 25.79
C TYR A 460 -11.26 24.83 25.47
N GLU A 461 -9.96 24.71 25.71
CA GLU A 461 -8.99 25.76 25.41
C GLU A 461 -8.54 25.72 23.94
N GLU A 462 -7.93 26.81 23.49
CA GLU A 462 -7.26 26.83 22.18
C GLU A 462 -6.01 25.96 22.19
N VAL A 463 -5.66 25.39 21.03
CA VAL A 463 -4.40 24.67 20.83
C VAL A 463 -3.21 25.56 21.22
N GLY A 464 -2.25 24.99 21.90
CA GLY A 464 -1.12 25.70 22.52
C GLY A 464 -1.35 26.03 24.01
N ARG A 465 -2.58 25.82 24.52
CA ARG A 465 -2.93 26.04 25.95
C ARG A 465 -3.63 24.84 26.58
N ARG A 466 -3.87 23.78 25.83
CA ARG A 466 -4.62 22.58 26.26
C ARG A 466 -3.83 21.70 27.21
N VAL A 467 -2.51 21.58 27.03
CA VAL A 467 -1.66 20.67 27.81
C VAL A 467 -1.14 21.37 29.06
N ARG A 468 -1.58 20.90 30.23
CA ARG A 468 -1.16 21.43 31.54
C ARG A 468 -0.67 20.31 32.46
N ASN A 469 0.07 20.68 33.51
CA ASN A 469 0.54 19.76 34.54
C ASN A 469 1.33 18.54 34.00
N LEU A 470 2.14 18.75 32.94
CA LEU A 470 3.00 17.71 32.38
C LEU A 470 4.03 17.24 33.43
N ARG A 471 4.01 15.94 33.73
CA ARG A 471 4.87 15.28 34.72
C ARG A 471 5.21 13.86 34.26
N MET A 472 6.23 13.26 34.85
CA MET A 472 6.53 11.83 34.66
C MET A 472 5.39 10.98 35.22
N ALA A 473 5.32 9.71 34.84
CA ALA A 473 4.28 8.77 35.28
C ALA A 473 4.26 8.59 36.81
N ASP A 474 5.42 8.72 37.49
CA ASP A 474 5.54 8.68 38.97
C ASP A 474 5.10 9.98 39.67
N GLY A 475 4.66 10.99 38.91
CA GLY A 475 4.25 12.29 39.41
C GLY A 475 5.38 13.33 39.52
N THR A 476 6.63 12.97 39.21
CA THR A 476 7.77 13.91 39.24
C THR A 476 7.59 15.05 38.24
N PRO A 477 7.67 16.33 38.66
CA PRO A 477 7.60 17.46 37.75
C PRO A 477 8.76 17.44 36.72
N ILE A 478 8.45 17.79 35.48
CA ILE A 478 9.46 17.83 34.40
C ILE A 478 9.89 19.28 34.18
N HIS A 479 11.17 19.56 34.36
CA HIS A 479 11.70 20.90 34.03
C HIS A 479 11.62 21.12 32.49
N PRO A 480 11.15 22.28 31.98
CA PRO A 480 10.93 22.54 30.56
C PRO A 480 12.12 22.24 29.64
N ARG A 481 13.36 22.39 30.13
CA ARG A 481 14.60 22.14 29.40
C ARG A 481 15.16 20.72 29.60
N LYS A 482 14.52 19.87 30.44
CA LYS A 482 14.95 18.48 30.60
C LYS A 482 14.76 17.77 29.26
N ARG A 483 15.82 17.11 28.75
CA ARG A 483 15.72 16.24 27.58
C ARG A 483 15.24 14.87 28.01
N LEU A 484 14.34 14.32 27.22
CA LEU A 484 13.72 13.00 27.38
C LEU A 484 14.00 12.17 26.13
N ARG A 485 14.15 10.87 26.32
CA ARG A 485 14.14 9.89 25.22
C ARG A 485 12.68 9.56 24.88
N VAL A 486 12.21 10.05 23.73
CA VAL A 486 10.82 9.91 23.27
C VAL A 486 10.77 9.03 22.06
N ALA A 487 10.02 7.91 22.13
CA ALA A 487 9.85 6.99 21.00
C ALA A 487 8.51 7.21 20.30
N MET A 488 8.54 7.13 18.98
CA MET A 488 7.38 7.13 18.08
C MET A 488 7.65 6.22 16.89
N ASN A 489 6.61 5.84 16.15
CA ASN A 489 6.81 5.10 14.91
C ASN A 489 7.24 6.00 13.75
N SER A 490 7.84 5.40 12.71
CA SER A 490 8.36 6.11 11.53
C SER A 490 7.32 6.94 10.78
N TYR A 491 6.07 6.47 10.74
CA TYR A 491 4.96 7.18 10.12
C TYR A 491 4.66 8.52 10.82
N VAL A 492 4.55 8.52 12.15
CA VAL A 492 4.34 9.75 12.94
C VAL A 492 5.54 10.69 12.79
N LEU A 493 6.76 10.16 12.85
CA LEU A 493 8.01 10.92 12.66
C LEU A 493 8.12 11.54 11.26
N ALA A 494 7.48 10.97 10.26
CA ALA A 494 7.41 11.51 8.91
C ALA A 494 6.30 12.56 8.71
N SER A 495 5.56 12.89 9.72
CA SER A 495 4.41 13.80 9.84
C SER A 495 3.02 13.15 9.84
N GLY A 496 2.93 11.82 9.77
CA GLY A 496 1.65 11.12 9.76
C GLY A 496 0.69 11.59 8.65
N GLY A 497 1.21 11.84 7.45
CA GLY A 497 0.43 12.40 6.34
C GLY A 497 0.09 13.88 6.51
N GLY A 498 0.99 14.64 7.11
CA GLY A 498 0.83 16.08 7.33
C GLY A 498 0.00 16.46 8.56
N ARG A 499 -0.42 15.46 9.37
CA ARG A 499 -1.16 15.71 10.62
C ARG A 499 -0.27 16.13 11.79
N PHE A 500 1.03 15.82 11.72
CA PHE A 500 2.01 16.09 12.77
C PHE A 500 3.19 16.91 12.25
N PRO A 501 2.98 18.15 11.75
CA PRO A 501 4.06 19.01 11.25
C PRO A 501 5.07 19.40 12.34
N ALA A 502 4.66 19.58 13.60
CA ALA A 502 5.58 19.85 14.70
C ALA A 502 6.48 18.65 14.99
N VAL A 503 5.92 17.43 15.00
CA VAL A 503 6.73 16.21 15.13
C VAL A 503 7.78 16.14 14.02
N ARG A 504 7.39 16.35 12.75
CA ARG A 504 8.32 16.33 11.61
C ARG A 504 9.42 17.35 11.75
N ARG A 505 9.06 18.60 12.05
CA ARG A 505 10.02 19.70 12.24
C ARG A 505 11.02 19.38 13.36
N ILE A 506 10.55 18.87 14.51
CA ILE A 506 11.41 18.48 15.63
C ILE A 506 12.29 17.28 15.24
N ALA A 507 11.75 16.28 14.55
CA ALA A 507 12.50 15.11 14.13
C ALA A 507 13.59 15.42 13.08
N ASP A 508 13.42 16.47 12.30
CA ASP A 508 14.39 16.93 11.30
C ASP A 508 15.45 17.89 11.91
N ASP A 509 15.25 18.36 13.16
CA ASP A 509 16.25 19.16 13.88
C ASP A 509 17.41 18.25 14.35
N PRO A 510 18.68 18.51 13.97
CA PRO A 510 19.84 17.74 14.43
C PRO A 510 19.97 17.68 15.96
N LEU A 511 19.46 18.69 16.69
CA LEU A 511 19.50 18.72 18.14
C LEU A 511 18.58 17.65 18.77
N ALA A 512 17.56 17.19 18.08
CA ALA A 512 16.68 16.12 18.55
C ALA A 512 17.34 14.72 18.44
N ARG A 513 18.47 14.59 17.76
CA ARG A 513 19.27 13.36 17.64
C ARG A 513 18.40 12.14 17.31
N LEU A 514 17.57 12.23 16.28
CA LEU A 514 16.74 11.12 15.85
C LEU A 514 17.59 9.88 15.56
N GLU A 515 17.26 8.79 16.25
CA GLU A 515 17.85 7.46 16.08
C GLU A 515 16.75 6.52 15.57
N MET A 516 16.90 5.96 14.37
CA MET A 516 16.04 4.88 13.89
C MET A 516 16.59 3.55 14.38
N THR A 517 15.80 2.81 15.18
CA THR A 517 16.30 1.61 15.88
C THR A 517 16.43 0.38 14.97
N GLY A 518 15.82 0.40 13.79
CA GLY A 518 15.71 -0.78 12.92
C GLY A 518 14.70 -1.82 13.42
N ILE A 519 14.06 -1.60 14.57
CA ILE A 519 13.04 -2.49 15.14
C ILE A 519 11.67 -2.01 14.65
N ASP A 520 10.88 -2.91 14.08
CA ASP A 520 9.50 -2.60 13.70
C ASP A 520 8.54 -2.71 14.90
N THR A 521 7.43 -1.97 14.84
CA THR A 521 6.43 -1.92 15.91
C THR A 521 5.86 -3.30 16.23
N ARG A 522 5.55 -4.12 15.23
CA ARG A 522 5.01 -5.48 15.41
C ARG A 522 6.03 -6.40 16.07
N GLY A 523 7.29 -6.34 15.65
CA GLY A 523 8.41 -7.06 16.28
C GLY A 523 8.61 -6.69 17.74
N ALA A 524 8.48 -5.40 18.09
CA ALA A 524 8.53 -4.95 19.47
C ALA A 524 7.38 -5.55 20.32
N VAL A 525 6.15 -5.50 19.81
CA VAL A 525 4.97 -6.08 20.50
C VAL A 525 5.12 -7.60 20.65
N ARG A 526 5.55 -8.31 19.61
CA ARG A 526 5.85 -9.76 19.67
C ARG A 526 6.84 -10.08 20.77
N ASN A 527 7.96 -9.38 20.82
CA ASN A 527 9.00 -9.61 21.79
C ASN A 527 8.55 -9.27 23.22
N TYR A 528 7.73 -8.23 23.37
CA TYR A 528 7.15 -7.87 24.66
C TYR A 528 6.20 -8.99 25.17
N ILE A 529 5.28 -9.48 24.33
CA ILE A 529 4.37 -10.57 24.69
C ILE A 529 5.17 -11.84 25.06
N ARG A 530 6.15 -12.23 24.28
CA ARG A 530 7.00 -13.41 24.56
C ARG A 530 7.70 -13.33 25.91
N ARG A 531 8.19 -12.15 26.27
CA ARG A 531 8.97 -11.96 27.51
C ARG A 531 8.08 -11.86 28.76
N HIS A 532 6.86 -11.35 28.62
CA HIS A 532 5.99 -11.04 29.75
C HIS A 532 4.75 -11.95 29.83
N SER A 533 4.71 -13.03 29.05
CA SER A 533 3.57 -13.97 29.00
C SER A 533 3.37 -14.70 30.32
N PRO A 534 2.11 -14.82 30.83
CA PRO A 534 0.93 -14.16 30.31
C PRO A 534 0.90 -12.65 30.64
N VAL A 535 0.58 -11.84 29.63
CA VAL A 535 0.58 -10.37 29.76
C VAL A 535 -0.70 -9.90 30.42
N ALA A 536 -0.57 -9.01 31.40
CA ALA A 536 -1.67 -8.23 31.97
C ALA A 536 -1.51 -6.76 31.55
N ILE A 537 -2.51 -6.19 30.89
CA ILE A 537 -2.51 -4.80 30.50
C ILE A 537 -3.46 -4.00 31.40
N GLU A 538 -2.88 -3.34 32.38
CA GLU A 538 -3.58 -2.28 33.11
C GLU A 538 -3.46 -0.98 32.33
N VAL A 539 -4.60 -0.42 31.94
CA VAL A 539 -4.67 0.86 31.24
C VAL A 539 -4.29 1.98 32.22
N GLU A 540 -3.27 2.75 31.87
CA GLU A 540 -2.79 3.85 32.70
C GLU A 540 -3.68 5.11 32.54
N ASP A 541 -4.00 5.79 33.63
CA ASP A 541 -4.68 7.09 33.60
C ASP A 541 -3.67 8.22 33.32
N ALA A 542 -3.15 8.21 32.10
CA ALA A 542 -2.07 9.09 31.65
C ALA A 542 -2.57 10.48 31.22
N VAL A 543 -3.81 10.56 30.71
CA VAL A 543 -4.42 11.80 30.19
C VAL A 543 -5.70 12.11 30.95
N ARG A 544 -5.69 13.16 31.77
CA ARG A 544 -6.88 13.67 32.44
C ARG A 544 -7.59 14.67 31.52
N LEU A 545 -8.70 14.23 30.92
CA LEU A 545 -9.48 15.06 29.98
C LEU A 545 -10.43 16.00 30.76
N ILE A 546 -10.28 17.31 30.53
CA ILE A 546 -11.11 18.38 31.13
C ILE A 546 -11.87 19.05 29.98
N ARG A 547 -13.22 18.95 30.01
CA ARG A 547 -14.09 19.38 28.90
C ARG A 547 -14.73 20.75 29.13
N SER A 548 -14.70 21.28 30.33
CA SER A 548 -15.26 22.61 30.71
C SER A 548 -14.39 23.26 31.77
N PRO A 549 -14.34 24.60 31.84
CA PRO A 549 -13.77 25.28 33.01
C PRO A 549 -14.46 24.79 34.30
N GLU A 550 -13.67 24.57 35.34
CA GLU A 550 -14.18 24.30 36.69
C GLU A 550 -14.78 25.55 37.30
#